data_4a18e32e402c2d90bfaffaa720caefa2
#
_entry.id   4a18e32e402c2d90bfaffaa720caefa2
#
_cell.length_a   1.000
_cell.length_b   1.000
_cell.length_c   1.000
_cell.angle_alpha   90.00
_cell.angle_beta   90.00
_cell.angle_gamma   90.00
#
_symmetry.space_group_name_H-M   'P 1'
#
loop_
_entity.id
_entity.type
_entity.pdbx_description
1 polymer ?
#
loop_
_entity_poly.entity_id
_entity_poly.type
_entity_poly.pdbx_seq_one_letter_code
_entity_poly.pdbx_strand_id
1 'polypeptide(L)'
;MNANLDWEDLALVLALSRGAGLQQAADALGVHHSTAFRRLQRAEEHAGLALFHRLGGEYAPTETGQVIAEHAARVEDELLGVQRALESREGVPRGRVRLTTVPSLVASILPALTRLSEQCPELTLELDATPDTRALERGDADLALRPTAEPPPELVGTRLSVMGWATYRRRAGRRKDERLLYAGRLAERDQSTPVAGARSAIAVTTDSAMAECIAAGLGEGRLPCFVGDAHPKLTRVGAVEKTSIGLWLLSPEALRKSARVQATRARLVECLTPELRRFSGE
;
A
#
# COMPACT_ATOMS: atom_id res chain seq x y z
N MET A 1 29.95 7.19 6.73
CA MET A 1 30.23 6.74 5.34
C MET A 1 29.39 7.62 4.43
N ASN A 2 30.01 8.49 3.62
CA ASN A 2 29.29 9.25 2.60
C ASN A 2 29.24 8.37 1.35
N ALA A 3 28.18 7.59 1.18
CA ALA A 3 27.92 6.91 -0.08
C ALA A 3 27.58 7.97 -1.12
N ASN A 4 28.56 8.36 -1.93
CA ASN A 4 28.37 9.38 -2.96
C ASN A 4 28.01 8.71 -4.29
N LEU A 5 26.91 7.93 -4.29
CA LEU A 5 26.36 7.35 -5.51
C LEU A 5 25.61 8.46 -6.26
N ASP A 6 25.97 8.69 -7.50
CA ASP A 6 25.25 9.59 -8.39
C ASP A 6 24.18 8.85 -9.20
N TRP A 7 23.34 9.62 -9.95
CA TRP A 7 22.30 9.01 -10.78
C TRP A 7 22.84 8.04 -11.83
N GLU A 8 24.01 8.33 -12.38
CA GLU A 8 24.60 7.49 -13.43
C GLU A 8 25.02 6.12 -12.88
N ASP A 9 25.48 6.08 -11.62
CA ASP A 9 25.80 4.84 -10.89
C ASP A 9 24.52 4.06 -10.59
N LEU A 10 23.49 4.72 -10.10
CA LEU A 10 22.19 4.10 -9.81
C LEU A 10 21.50 3.55 -11.05
N ALA A 11 21.54 4.30 -12.17
CA ALA A 11 20.96 3.86 -13.45
C ALA A 11 21.64 2.58 -13.98
N LEU A 12 22.97 2.48 -13.80
CA LEU A 12 23.70 1.27 -14.18
C LEU A 12 23.32 0.07 -13.31
N VAL A 13 23.23 0.26 -11.99
CA VAL A 13 22.79 -0.80 -11.06
C VAL A 13 21.39 -1.28 -11.44
N LEU A 14 20.49 -0.35 -11.74
CA LEU A 14 19.13 -0.66 -12.17
C LEU A 14 19.10 -1.45 -13.49
N ALA A 15 19.85 -1.01 -14.50
CA ALA A 15 19.92 -1.70 -15.78
C ALA A 15 20.45 -3.15 -15.64
N LEU A 16 21.47 -3.35 -14.83
CA LEU A 16 22.03 -4.68 -14.55
C LEU A 16 21.05 -5.57 -13.76
N SER A 17 20.31 -5.00 -12.79
CA SER A 17 19.35 -5.76 -11.99
C SER A 17 18.15 -6.28 -12.81
N ARG A 18 17.88 -5.66 -13.95
CA ARG A 18 16.83 -6.08 -14.91
C ARG A 18 17.27 -7.28 -15.77
N GLY A 19 18.39 -7.91 -15.44
CA GLY A 19 18.90 -9.11 -16.13
C GLY A 19 19.72 -8.80 -17.39
N ALA A 20 20.08 -7.55 -17.61
CA ALA A 20 20.96 -7.15 -18.69
C ALA A 20 22.41 -7.53 -18.36
N GLY A 21 23.13 -8.12 -19.31
CA GLY A 21 24.60 -8.19 -19.21
C GLY A 21 25.21 -6.79 -19.27
N LEU A 22 26.47 -6.65 -18.83
CA LEU A 22 27.14 -5.33 -18.77
C LEU A 22 27.16 -4.60 -20.13
N GLN A 23 27.29 -5.33 -21.22
CA GLN A 23 27.24 -4.75 -22.57
C GLN A 23 25.86 -4.17 -22.88
N GLN A 24 24.79 -4.92 -22.59
CA GLN A 24 23.43 -4.46 -22.83
C GLN A 24 23.06 -3.25 -21.94
N ALA A 25 23.51 -3.26 -20.68
CA ALA A 25 23.34 -2.12 -19.78
C ALA A 25 24.10 -0.88 -20.28
N ALA A 26 25.33 -1.05 -20.81
CA ALA A 26 26.11 0.04 -21.40
C ALA A 26 25.40 0.63 -22.63
N ASP A 27 24.88 -0.22 -23.53
CA ASP A 27 24.16 0.18 -24.73
C ASP A 27 22.87 0.95 -24.37
N ALA A 28 22.11 0.46 -23.39
CA ALA A 28 20.89 1.10 -22.90
C ALA A 28 21.15 2.50 -22.30
N LEU A 29 22.31 2.71 -21.68
CA LEU A 29 22.74 3.99 -21.09
C LEU A 29 23.53 4.88 -22.06
N GLY A 30 23.75 4.43 -23.29
CA GLY A 30 24.52 5.18 -24.31
C GLY A 30 25.99 5.39 -23.95
N VAL A 31 26.59 4.47 -23.21
CA VAL A 31 28.01 4.55 -22.78
C VAL A 31 28.81 3.37 -23.30
N HIS A 32 30.14 3.51 -23.34
CA HIS A 32 31.02 2.43 -23.72
C HIS A 32 31.10 1.36 -22.61
N HIS A 33 31.26 0.09 -22.98
CA HIS A 33 31.37 -1.02 -22.03
C HIS A 33 32.43 -0.79 -20.93
N SER A 34 33.59 -0.25 -21.29
CA SER A 34 34.65 0.07 -20.31
C SER A 34 34.24 1.19 -19.33
N THR A 35 33.37 2.10 -19.76
CA THR A 35 32.81 3.16 -18.91
C THR A 35 31.81 2.57 -17.93
N ALA A 36 30.92 1.69 -18.40
CA ALA A 36 29.97 0.98 -17.54
C ALA A 36 30.70 0.13 -16.50
N PHE A 37 31.75 -0.59 -16.91
CA PHE A 37 32.54 -1.37 -15.98
C PHE A 37 33.19 -0.54 -14.87
N ARG A 38 33.79 0.62 -15.22
CA ARG A 38 34.40 1.54 -14.23
C ARG A 38 33.34 2.16 -13.31
N ARG A 39 32.16 2.46 -13.83
CA ARG A 39 31.04 2.98 -13.00
C ARG A 39 30.57 1.94 -12.00
N LEU A 40 30.43 0.67 -12.41
CA LEU A 40 30.07 -0.40 -11.49
C LEU A 40 31.11 -0.56 -10.37
N GLN A 41 32.41 -0.56 -10.72
CA GLN A 41 33.48 -0.64 -9.71
C GLN A 41 33.39 0.53 -8.73
N ARG A 42 33.25 1.76 -9.25
CA ARG A 42 33.09 2.96 -8.41
C ARG A 42 31.88 2.87 -7.49
N ALA A 43 30.73 2.38 -8.00
CA ALA A 43 29.52 2.22 -7.20
C ALA A 43 29.73 1.19 -6.06
N GLU A 44 30.41 0.06 -6.34
CA GLU A 44 30.76 -0.95 -5.33
C GLU A 44 31.78 -0.40 -4.31
N GLU A 45 32.75 0.39 -4.74
CA GLU A 45 33.70 1.09 -3.85
C GLU A 45 32.99 2.09 -2.92
N HIS A 46 32.06 2.89 -3.45
CA HIS A 46 31.27 3.84 -2.66
C HIS A 46 30.30 3.16 -1.69
N ALA A 47 29.72 2.02 -2.10
CA ALA A 47 28.87 1.21 -1.25
C ALA A 47 29.66 0.43 -0.17
N GLY A 48 30.96 0.21 -0.42
CA GLY A 48 31.82 -0.63 0.43
C GLY A 48 31.48 -2.12 0.37
N LEU A 49 30.65 -2.54 -0.58
CA LEU A 49 30.13 -3.89 -0.75
C LEU A 49 29.98 -4.23 -2.24
N ALA A 50 30.12 -5.50 -2.60
CA ALA A 50 29.76 -5.96 -3.93
C ALA A 50 28.25 -5.84 -4.15
N LEU A 51 27.85 -5.24 -5.26
CA LEU A 51 26.45 -5.08 -5.64
C LEU A 51 25.96 -6.21 -6.54
N PHE A 52 26.88 -6.92 -7.21
CA PHE A 52 26.55 -8.04 -8.09
C PHE A 52 27.50 -9.21 -7.88
N HIS A 53 26.94 -10.42 -7.96
CA HIS A 53 27.69 -11.66 -8.15
C HIS A 53 28.01 -11.83 -9.64
N ARG A 54 29.25 -12.15 -9.97
CA ARG A 54 29.67 -12.42 -11.34
C ARG A 54 29.72 -13.94 -11.54
N LEU A 55 28.74 -14.49 -12.22
CA LEU A 55 28.61 -15.93 -12.48
C LEU A 55 28.59 -16.16 -13.99
N GLY A 56 29.68 -16.70 -14.56
CA GLY A 56 29.73 -17.11 -15.97
C GLY A 56 29.51 -15.97 -16.99
N GLY A 57 29.80 -14.71 -16.63
CA GLY A 57 29.56 -13.53 -17.46
C GLY A 57 28.21 -12.83 -17.21
N GLU A 58 27.37 -13.40 -16.37
CA GLU A 58 26.11 -12.78 -15.92
C GLU A 58 26.32 -12.03 -14.62
N TYR A 59 25.48 -11.02 -14.40
CA TYR A 59 25.45 -10.18 -13.22
C TYR A 59 24.15 -10.44 -12.45
N ALA A 60 24.24 -11.21 -11.35
CA ALA A 60 23.12 -11.42 -10.44
C ALA A 60 23.23 -10.43 -9.26
N PRO A 61 22.20 -9.64 -8.94
CA PRO A 61 22.26 -8.68 -7.85
C PRO A 61 22.48 -9.39 -6.50
N THR A 62 23.30 -8.82 -5.64
CA THR A 62 23.34 -9.15 -4.20
C THR A 62 22.12 -8.57 -3.51
N GLU A 63 21.89 -8.91 -2.24
CA GLU A 63 20.82 -8.29 -1.44
C GLU A 63 20.94 -6.74 -1.43
N THR A 64 22.16 -6.22 -1.23
CA THR A 64 22.44 -4.79 -1.30
C THR A 64 22.21 -4.22 -2.70
N GLY A 65 22.63 -4.95 -3.74
CA GLY A 65 22.39 -4.57 -5.13
C GLY A 65 20.90 -4.47 -5.45
N GLN A 66 20.11 -5.42 -4.96
CA GLN A 66 18.67 -5.42 -5.13
C GLN A 66 18.00 -4.22 -4.45
N VAL A 67 18.36 -3.91 -3.20
CA VAL A 67 17.85 -2.73 -2.46
C VAL A 67 18.19 -1.45 -3.21
N ILE A 68 19.43 -1.28 -3.68
CA ILE A 68 19.83 -0.09 -4.44
C ILE A 68 19.06 -0.01 -5.76
N ALA A 69 18.87 -1.11 -6.47
CA ALA A 69 18.10 -1.14 -7.71
C ALA A 69 16.62 -0.73 -7.50
N GLU A 70 15.99 -1.15 -6.42
CA GLU A 70 14.63 -0.74 -6.06
C GLU A 70 14.53 0.77 -5.79
N HIS A 71 15.52 1.34 -5.11
CA HIS A 71 15.59 2.80 -4.91
C HIS A 71 15.90 3.53 -6.22
N ALA A 72 16.79 3.00 -7.06
CA ALA A 72 17.11 3.56 -8.38
C ALA A 72 15.89 3.61 -9.31
N ALA A 73 15.04 2.56 -9.28
CA ALA A 73 13.79 2.54 -10.02
C ALA A 73 12.84 3.69 -9.62
N ARG A 74 12.77 4.03 -8.33
CA ARG A 74 11.98 5.18 -7.86
C ARG A 74 12.54 6.51 -8.35
N VAL A 75 13.87 6.66 -8.33
CA VAL A 75 14.53 7.88 -8.86
C VAL A 75 14.28 8.01 -10.36
N GLU A 76 14.38 6.92 -11.13
CA GLU A 76 14.05 6.90 -12.56
C GLU A 76 12.61 7.37 -12.80
N ASP A 77 11.64 6.85 -12.04
CA ASP A 77 10.25 7.24 -12.13
C ASP A 77 10.03 8.73 -11.82
N GLU A 78 10.74 9.29 -10.83
CA GLU A 78 10.68 10.73 -10.51
C GLU A 78 11.27 11.59 -11.62
N LEU A 79 12.40 11.19 -12.20
CA LEU A 79 13.01 11.91 -13.34
C LEU A 79 12.10 11.89 -14.57
N LEU A 80 11.48 10.76 -14.86
CA LEU A 80 10.45 10.66 -15.89
C LEU A 80 9.21 11.50 -15.55
N GLY A 81 8.90 11.65 -14.26
CA GLY A 81 7.85 12.55 -13.77
C GLY A 81 8.18 14.01 -14.05
N VAL A 82 9.42 14.43 -13.83
CA VAL A 82 9.89 15.79 -14.14
C VAL A 82 9.80 16.07 -15.64
N GLN A 83 10.29 15.16 -16.49
CA GLN A 83 10.18 15.30 -17.94
C GLN A 83 8.74 15.46 -18.40
N ARG A 84 7.84 14.61 -17.91
CA ARG A 84 6.41 14.65 -18.18
C ARG A 84 5.71 15.90 -17.63
N ALA A 85 6.13 16.41 -16.47
CA ALA A 85 5.61 17.66 -15.92
C ALA A 85 6.00 18.89 -16.79
N LEU A 86 7.15 18.81 -17.44
CA LEU A 86 7.57 19.83 -18.42
C LEU A 86 6.78 19.72 -19.73
N GLU A 87 6.37 18.52 -20.12
CA GLU A 87 5.66 18.23 -21.36
C GLU A 87 4.14 18.36 -21.25
N SER A 88 3.55 18.17 -20.04
CA SER A 88 2.11 18.14 -19.86
C SER A 88 1.55 19.34 -19.12
N ARG A 89 0.61 20.03 -19.77
CA ARG A 89 -0.29 21.02 -19.16
C ARG A 89 -1.52 20.38 -18.49
N GLU A 90 -1.64 19.07 -18.46
CA GLU A 90 -2.82 18.34 -17.95
C GLU A 90 -2.40 17.39 -16.80
N GLY A 91 -2.90 17.64 -15.60
CA GLY A 91 -2.63 16.87 -14.39
C GLY A 91 -3.16 15.42 -14.38
N VAL A 92 -3.01 14.68 -15.49
CA VAL A 92 -3.37 13.26 -15.57
C VAL A 92 -2.26 12.42 -14.97
N PRO A 93 -2.58 11.52 -14.01
CA PRO A 93 -1.58 10.65 -13.39
C PRO A 93 -0.92 9.70 -14.40
N ARG A 94 0.41 9.57 -14.32
CA ARG A 94 1.21 8.68 -15.19
C ARG A 94 2.36 8.04 -14.41
N GLY A 95 2.91 6.93 -14.93
CA GLY A 95 4.04 6.22 -14.32
C GLY A 95 3.60 5.30 -13.20
N ARG A 96 4.53 4.86 -12.35
CA ARG A 96 4.28 3.89 -11.29
C ARG A 96 4.01 4.61 -9.97
N VAL A 97 2.95 4.21 -9.27
CA VAL A 97 2.61 4.63 -7.89
C VAL A 97 2.32 3.40 -7.04
N ARG A 98 2.95 3.32 -5.88
CA ARG A 98 2.74 2.24 -4.90
C ARG A 98 1.72 2.69 -3.86
N LEU A 99 0.58 2.00 -3.84
CA LEU A 99 -0.49 2.21 -2.85
C LEU A 99 -0.50 1.05 -1.85
N THR A 100 -0.27 1.34 -0.59
CA THR A 100 -0.46 0.34 0.47
C THR A 100 -1.82 0.50 1.15
N THR A 101 -2.43 -0.63 1.53
CA THR A 101 -3.72 -0.65 2.22
C THR A 101 -3.80 -1.83 3.19
N VAL A 102 -4.90 -1.98 3.91
CA VAL A 102 -5.17 -3.19 4.70
C VAL A 102 -5.98 -4.19 3.87
N PRO A 103 -5.78 -5.52 4.04
CA PRO A 103 -6.46 -6.54 3.25
C PRO A 103 -7.99 -6.40 3.25
N SER A 104 -8.60 -6.01 4.38
CA SER A 104 -10.05 -5.85 4.50
C SER A 104 -10.63 -4.73 3.63
N LEU A 105 -9.84 -3.73 3.24
CA LEU A 105 -10.29 -2.62 2.39
C LEU A 105 -10.30 -2.97 0.90
N VAL A 106 -9.50 -3.95 0.46
CA VAL A 106 -9.28 -4.22 -0.98
C VAL A 106 -10.59 -4.37 -1.74
N ALA A 107 -11.47 -5.26 -1.29
CA ALA A 107 -12.74 -5.49 -1.98
C ALA A 107 -13.61 -4.23 -2.08
N SER A 108 -13.58 -3.36 -1.07
CA SER A 108 -14.40 -2.14 -1.01
C SER A 108 -13.87 -1.02 -1.89
N ILE A 109 -12.57 -1.02 -2.20
CA ILE A 109 -11.95 0.02 -3.04
C ILE A 109 -11.78 -0.42 -4.50
N LEU A 110 -11.99 -1.70 -4.85
CA LEU A 110 -11.88 -2.18 -6.23
C LEU A 110 -12.68 -1.35 -7.24
N PRO A 111 -13.93 -0.94 -6.99
CA PRO A 111 -14.67 -0.11 -7.95
C PRO A 111 -13.97 1.24 -8.22
N ALA A 112 -13.35 1.83 -7.19
CA ALA A 112 -12.58 3.07 -7.34
C ALA A 112 -11.28 2.84 -8.12
N LEU A 113 -10.59 1.73 -7.88
CA LEU A 113 -9.36 1.36 -8.60
C LEU A 113 -9.65 1.05 -10.07
N THR A 114 -10.79 0.42 -10.38
CA THR A 114 -11.23 0.19 -11.76
C THR A 114 -11.44 1.53 -12.48
N ARG A 115 -12.19 2.46 -11.86
CA ARG A 115 -12.36 3.80 -12.44
C ARG A 115 -11.03 4.54 -12.64
N LEU A 116 -10.13 4.41 -11.68
CA LEU A 116 -8.80 5.02 -11.77
C LEU A 116 -8.01 4.45 -12.96
N SER A 117 -8.01 3.13 -13.15
CA SER A 117 -7.30 2.49 -14.25
C SER A 117 -7.87 2.87 -15.62
N GLU A 118 -9.19 3.01 -15.72
CA GLU A 118 -9.87 3.45 -16.95
C GLU A 118 -9.55 4.92 -17.29
N GLN A 119 -9.50 5.78 -16.29
CA GLN A 119 -9.25 7.22 -16.46
C GLN A 119 -7.77 7.57 -16.61
N CYS A 120 -6.88 6.70 -16.15
CA CYS A 120 -5.44 6.92 -16.14
C CYS A 120 -4.69 5.72 -16.72
N PRO A 121 -4.80 5.45 -18.03
CA PRO A 121 -4.24 4.24 -18.66
C PRO A 121 -2.71 4.18 -18.62
N GLU A 122 -2.05 5.32 -18.43
CA GLU A 122 -0.59 5.41 -18.32
C GLU A 122 -0.10 5.31 -16.86
N LEU A 123 -1.02 5.15 -15.89
CA LEU A 123 -0.70 4.93 -14.49
C LEU A 123 -0.60 3.43 -14.19
N THR A 124 0.54 2.98 -13.71
CA THR A 124 0.71 1.65 -13.10
C THR A 124 0.55 1.78 -11.60
N LEU A 125 -0.55 1.29 -11.05
CA LEU A 125 -0.77 1.27 -9.61
C LEU A 125 -0.35 -0.09 -9.04
N GLU A 126 0.70 -0.10 -8.21
CA GLU A 126 1.09 -1.27 -7.43
C GLU A 126 0.32 -1.24 -6.10
N LEU A 127 -0.55 -2.24 -5.91
CA LEU A 127 -1.35 -2.38 -4.69
C LEU A 127 -0.70 -3.39 -3.74
N ASP A 128 -0.24 -2.91 -2.59
CA ASP A 128 0.24 -3.75 -1.50
C ASP A 128 -0.79 -3.79 -0.36
N ALA A 129 -1.37 -4.97 -0.12
CA ALA A 129 -2.37 -5.19 0.92
C ALA A 129 -1.74 -5.85 2.15
N THR A 130 -1.23 -5.04 3.07
CA THR A 130 -0.54 -5.49 4.28
C THR A 130 -1.05 -4.76 5.53
N PRO A 131 -1.14 -5.43 6.70
CA PRO A 131 -1.40 -4.75 7.96
C PRO A 131 -0.19 -3.93 8.46
N ASP A 132 1.00 -4.11 7.89
CA ASP A 132 2.21 -3.39 8.28
C ASP A 132 2.15 -1.93 7.81
N THR A 133 2.38 -1.00 8.73
CA THR A 133 2.42 0.44 8.44
C THR A 133 3.81 0.93 8.04
N ARG A 134 4.83 0.11 8.25
CA ARG A 134 6.24 0.47 8.04
C ARG A 134 6.62 0.69 6.58
N ALA A 135 5.81 0.22 5.63
CA ALA A 135 6.08 0.42 4.20
C ALA A 135 6.18 1.91 3.82
N LEU A 136 5.37 2.78 4.44
CA LEU A 136 5.47 4.23 4.23
C LEU A 136 6.71 4.84 4.90
N GLU A 137 7.04 4.41 6.11
CA GLU A 137 8.20 4.91 6.87
C GLU A 137 9.52 4.54 6.17
N ARG A 138 9.59 3.37 5.54
CA ARG A 138 10.76 2.91 4.77
C ARG A 138 10.83 3.52 3.37
N GLY A 139 9.81 4.27 2.94
CA GLY A 139 9.69 4.74 1.56
C GLY A 139 9.34 3.63 0.55
N ASP A 140 8.77 2.51 1.01
CA ASP A 140 8.34 1.38 0.16
C ASP A 140 6.97 1.62 -0.49
N ALA A 141 6.25 2.68 -0.08
CA ALA A 141 4.98 3.09 -0.66
C ALA A 141 4.93 4.62 -0.88
N ASP A 142 4.23 5.04 -1.92
CA ASP A 142 4.01 6.46 -2.26
C ASP A 142 2.75 6.99 -1.59
N LEU A 143 1.72 6.15 -1.51
CA LEU A 143 0.42 6.44 -0.91
C LEU A 143 0.01 5.30 0.04
N ALA A 144 -0.75 5.64 1.07
CA ALA A 144 -1.43 4.66 1.91
C ALA A 144 -2.89 5.03 2.13
N LEU A 145 -3.77 4.07 1.90
CA LEU A 145 -5.18 4.17 2.28
C LEU A 145 -5.39 3.33 3.53
N ARG A 146 -5.52 3.98 4.68
CA ARG A 146 -5.50 3.29 5.99
C ARG A 146 -6.59 3.75 6.93
N PRO A 147 -7.24 2.81 7.67
CA PRO A 147 -8.03 3.16 8.83
C PRO A 147 -7.09 3.48 10.01
N THR A 148 -7.19 4.69 10.53
CA THR A 148 -6.46 5.10 11.74
C THR A 148 -7.24 6.17 12.51
N ALA A 149 -7.08 6.21 13.83
CA ALA A 149 -7.62 7.29 14.65
C ALA A 149 -6.82 8.57 14.41
N GLU A 150 -5.50 8.42 14.36
CA GLU A 150 -4.55 9.52 14.18
C GLU A 150 -3.42 9.07 13.24
N PRO A 151 -3.10 9.83 12.20
CA PRO A 151 -1.97 9.54 11.34
C PRO A 151 -0.64 9.72 12.08
N PRO A 152 0.40 8.92 11.77
CA PRO A 152 1.76 9.21 12.22
C PRO A 152 2.22 10.62 11.80
N PRO A 153 3.01 11.31 12.65
CA PRO A 153 3.41 12.71 12.41
C PRO A 153 4.26 12.91 11.15
N GLU A 154 4.95 11.85 10.68
CA GLU A 154 5.78 11.87 9.47
C GLU A 154 4.96 11.79 8.17
N LEU A 155 3.66 11.52 8.30
CA LEU A 155 2.77 11.36 7.18
C LEU A 155 1.80 12.53 7.06
N VAL A 156 1.59 12.97 5.85
CA VAL A 156 0.60 14.00 5.52
C VAL A 156 -0.56 13.39 4.76
N GLY A 157 -1.76 13.87 5.01
CA GLY A 157 -2.89 13.29 4.32
C GLY A 157 -4.24 13.95 4.59
N THR A 158 -5.26 13.31 4.04
CA THR A 158 -6.65 13.75 4.14
C THR A 158 -7.50 12.63 4.71
N ARG A 159 -8.33 12.96 5.68
CA ARG A 159 -9.39 12.08 6.17
C ARG A 159 -10.52 12.06 5.14
N LEU A 160 -10.81 10.89 4.61
CA LEU A 160 -11.84 10.71 3.57
C LEU A 160 -13.21 10.39 4.17
N SER A 161 -13.25 9.61 5.24
CA SER A 161 -14.49 9.19 5.89
C SER A 161 -14.25 8.87 7.37
N VAL A 162 -15.35 8.81 8.12
CA VAL A 162 -15.39 8.18 9.46
C VAL A 162 -15.67 6.70 9.27
N MET A 163 -15.09 5.85 10.11
CA MET A 163 -15.34 4.41 10.08
C MET A 163 -16.52 4.06 11.00
N GLY A 164 -17.58 3.52 10.40
CA GLY A 164 -18.69 2.96 11.14
C GLY A 164 -18.44 1.50 11.50
N TRP A 165 -18.82 1.11 12.70
CA TRP A 165 -18.79 -0.26 13.19
C TRP A 165 -20.17 -0.71 13.62
N ALA A 166 -20.48 -1.98 13.48
CA ALA A 166 -21.72 -2.56 13.99
C ALA A 166 -21.51 -4.03 14.39
N THR A 167 -22.41 -4.55 15.18
CA THR A 167 -22.49 -5.98 15.45
C THR A 167 -23.18 -6.68 14.28
N TYR A 168 -22.64 -7.83 13.88
CA TYR A 168 -23.18 -8.66 12.81
C TYR A 168 -23.45 -10.06 13.30
N ARG A 169 -24.45 -10.67 12.68
CA ARG A 169 -24.78 -12.08 12.85
C ARG A 169 -25.03 -12.74 11.51
N ARG A 170 -25.07 -14.05 11.49
CA ARG A 170 -25.50 -14.80 10.31
C ARG A 170 -26.97 -14.46 9.98
N ARG A 171 -27.24 -14.18 8.71
CA ARG A 171 -28.58 -13.80 8.21
C ARG A 171 -29.63 -14.88 8.39
N ALA A 172 -29.27 -16.17 8.23
CA ALA A 172 -30.16 -17.30 8.33
C ALA A 172 -29.56 -18.42 9.18
N GLY A 173 -30.36 -19.14 9.93
CA GLY A 173 -29.93 -20.27 10.77
C GLY A 173 -30.21 -20.07 12.25
N ARG A 174 -29.84 -21.09 13.07
CA ARG A 174 -30.02 -21.04 14.52
C ARG A 174 -29.13 -19.95 15.14
N ARG A 175 -29.74 -19.16 16.01
CA ARG A 175 -29.02 -18.12 16.77
C ARG A 175 -28.11 -18.81 17.80
N LYS A 176 -26.82 -18.44 17.81
CA LYS A 176 -25.93 -18.72 18.94
C LYS A 176 -25.67 -17.40 19.64
N ASP A 177 -25.87 -17.38 20.95
CA ASP A 177 -25.63 -16.20 21.79
C ASP A 177 -24.15 -16.07 22.18
N GLU A 178 -23.24 -16.72 21.44
CA GLU A 178 -21.81 -16.61 21.60
C GLU A 178 -21.28 -15.36 20.92
N ARG A 179 -20.41 -14.66 21.61
CA ARG A 179 -19.76 -13.46 21.06
C ARG A 179 -18.34 -13.78 20.62
N LEU A 180 -18.03 -13.48 19.38
CA LEU A 180 -16.69 -13.60 18.83
C LEU A 180 -15.87 -12.36 19.24
N LEU A 181 -14.59 -12.54 19.51
CA LEU A 181 -13.69 -11.48 19.96
C LEU A 181 -12.55 -11.29 18.98
N TYR A 182 -12.02 -10.07 18.94
CA TYR A 182 -10.76 -9.81 18.30
C TYR A 182 -9.58 -10.14 19.22
N ALA A 183 -8.46 -10.53 18.62
CA ALA A 183 -7.17 -10.71 19.26
C ALA A 183 -6.10 -9.84 18.57
N GLY A 184 -4.96 -9.63 19.25
CA GLY A 184 -3.85 -8.84 18.73
C GLY A 184 -4.21 -7.37 18.52
N ARG A 185 -3.65 -6.76 17.49
CA ARG A 185 -3.82 -5.31 17.21
C ARG A 185 -5.28 -4.88 16.98
N LEU A 186 -6.15 -5.78 16.52
CA LEU A 186 -7.56 -5.45 16.33
C LEU A 186 -8.32 -5.42 17.65
N ALA A 187 -7.90 -6.17 18.67
CA ALA A 187 -8.50 -6.06 20.00
C ALA A 187 -8.31 -4.68 20.62
N GLU A 188 -7.18 -4.01 20.35
CA GLU A 188 -6.91 -2.64 20.80
C GLU A 188 -7.80 -1.61 20.08
N ARG A 189 -8.20 -1.89 18.85
CA ARG A 189 -9.12 -1.05 18.04
C ARG A 189 -10.58 -1.34 18.32
N ASP A 190 -10.88 -2.54 18.81
CA ASP A 190 -12.23 -2.92 19.21
C ASP A 190 -12.56 -2.26 20.55
N GLN A 191 -13.09 -1.04 20.49
CA GLN A 191 -13.53 -0.27 21.67
C GLN A 191 -14.80 -0.85 22.31
N SER A 192 -15.23 -2.06 21.92
CA SER A 192 -16.38 -2.69 22.53
C SER A 192 -16.08 -3.08 23.98
N THR A 193 -16.94 -2.68 24.90
CA THR A 193 -16.88 -3.15 26.28
C THR A 193 -17.08 -4.67 26.28
N PRO A 194 -16.17 -5.44 26.90
CA PRO A 194 -16.40 -6.86 27.07
C PRO A 194 -17.73 -7.07 27.81
N VAL A 195 -18.65 -7.79 27.19
CA VAL A 195 -19.90 -8.13 27.88
C VAL A 195 -19.54 -9.13 28.96
N ALA A 196 -19.75 -8.74 30.22
CA ALA A 196 -19.50 -9.61 31.37
C ALA A 196 -20.26 -10.91 31.18
N GLY A 197 -19.55 -12.05 31.23
CA GLY A 197 -20.14 -13.38 31.06
C GLY A 197 -20.20 -13.92 29.62
N ALA A 198 -19.79 -13.16 28.59
CA ALA A 198 -19.70 -13.66 27.22
C ALA A 198 -18.59 -14.73 27.13
N ARG A 199 -18.96 -15.96 26.85
CA ARG A 199 -18.01 -17.04 26.51
C ARG A 199 -17.67 -16.89 25.04
N SER A 200 -16.41 -16.63 24.72
CA SER A 200 -15.90 -16.75 23.35
C SER A 200 -15.03 -17.97 23.26
N ALA A 201 -15.37 -18.87 22.35
CA ALA A 201 -14.53 -20.02 22.04
C ALA A 201 -13.44 -19.68 21.00
N ILE A 202 -13.59 -18.57 20.28
CA ILE A 202 -12.73 -18.20 19.16
C ILE A 202 -12.43 -16.70 19.23
N ALA A 203 -11.14 -16.35 19.16
CA ALA A 203 -10.66 -14.99 18.95
C ALA A 203 -9.93 -14.92 17.60
N VAL A 204 -10.16 -13.87 16.83
CA VAL A 204 -9.63 -13.68 15.47
C VAL A 204 -8.77 -12.43 15.37
N THR A 205 -7.85 -12.44 14.43
CA THR A 205 -6.87 -11.34 14.24
C THR A 205 -7.15 -10.48 13.01
N THR A 206 -8.20 -10.80 12.22
CA THR A 206 -8.56 -10.05 11.01
C THR A 206 -10.06 -9.89 10.88
N ASP A 207 -10.50 -8.80 10.22
CA ASP A 207 -11.91 -8.56 9.91
C ASP A 207 -12.48 -9.65 9.00
N SER A 208 -11.69 -10.14 8.05
CA SER A 208 -12.11 -11.22 7.15
C SER A 208 -12.38 -12.52 7.92
N ALA A 209 -11.49 -12.92 8.84
CA ALA A 209 -11.70 -14.09 9.68
C ALA A 209 -12.95 -13.93 10.58
N MET A 210 -13.17 -12.72 11.14
CA MET A 210 -14.37 -12.41 11.91
C MET A 210 -15.63 -12.62 11.06
N ALA A 211 -15.67 -12.07 9.84
CA ALA A 211 -16.80 -12.19 8.94
C ALA A 211 -17.11 -13.67 8.60
N GLU A 212 -16.09 -14.46 8.30
CA GLU A 212 -16.26 -15.88 8.00
C GLU A 212 -16.72 -16.71 9.22
N CYS A 213 -16.20 -16.42 10.42
CA CYS A 213 -16.67 -17.06 11.65
C CYS A 213 -18.15 -16.76 11.92
N ILE A 214 -18.58 -15.52 11.74
CA ILE A 214 -20.00 -15.15 11.87
C ILE A 214 -20.83 -15.86 10.79
N ALA A 215 -20.37 -15.87 9.53
CA ALA A 215 -21.04 -16.53 8.42
C ALA A 215 -21.18 -18.04 8.60
N ALA A 216 -20.21 -18.68 9.27
CA ALA A 216 -20.26 -20.06 9.69
C ALA A 216 -21.25 -20.32 10.85
N GLY A 217 -21.74 -19.26 11.50
CA GLY A 217 -22.70 -19.35 12.62
C GLY A 217 -22.05 -19.68 13.96
N LEU A 218 -20.77 -19.33 14.13
CA LEU A 218 -20.04 -19.55 15.38
C LEU A 218 -20.42 -18.53 16.48
N GLY A 219 -21.09 -17.44 16.12
CA GLY A 219 -21.54 -16.42 17.06
C GLY A 219 -21.86 -15.10 16.37
N GLU A 220 -22.06 -14.07 17.17
CA GLU A 220 -22.13 -12.65 16.75
C GLU A 220 -20.77 -11.97 16.95
N GLY A 221 -20.42 -11.06 16.07
CA GLY A 221 -19.16 -10.33 16.15
C GLY A 221 -19.29 -8.91 15.66
N ARG A 222 -18.37 -8.05 16.09
CA ARG A 222 -18.30 -6.65 15.66
C ARG A 222 -17.42 -6.55 14.43
N LEU A 223 -17.88 -5.81 13.42
CA LEU A 223 -17.17 -5.59 12.16
C LEU A 223 -17.25 -4.13 11.73
N PRO A 224 -16.25 -3.63 10.99
CA PRO A 224 -16.44 -2.41 10.21
C PRO A 224 -17.63 -2.59 9.24
N CYS A 225 -18.48 -1.58 9.11
CA CYS A 225 -19.69 -1.67 8.30
C CYS A 225 -19.40 -2.05 6.84
N PHE A 226 -18.32 -1.52 6.24
CA PHE A 226 -17.95 -1.85 4.88
C PHE A 226 -17.59 -3.33 4.65
N VAL A 227 -17.19 -4.06 5.70
CA VAL A 227 -16.93 -5.50 5.64
C VAL A 227 -18.23 -6.28 5.86
N GLY A 228 -18.96 -5.94 6.93
CA GLY A 228 -20.14 -6.69 7.33
C GLY A 228 -21.30 -6.55 6.36
N ASP A 229 -21.55 -5.33 5.84
CA ASP A 229 -22.65 -5.07 4.89
C ASP A 229 -22.37 -5.65 3.50
N ALA A 230 -21.10 -5.74 3.10
CA ALA A 230 -20.73 -6.35 1.84
C ALA A 230 -20.83 -7.88 1.85
N HIS A 231 -20.89 -8.50 3.03
CA HIS A 231 -20.91 -9.96 3.13
C HIS A 231 -22.33 -10.53 2.98
N PRO A 232 -22.61 -11.38 1.96
CA PRO A 232 -23.99 -11.78 1.60
C PRO A 232 -24.71 -12.60 2.69
N LYS A 233 -23.97 -13.29 3.55
CA LYS A 233 -24.50 -14.14 4.61
C LYS A 233 -24.69 -13.43 5.95
N LEU A 234 -24.27 -12.15 6.06
CA LEU A 234 -24.34 -11.39 7.30
C LEU A 234 -25.54 -10.43 7.30
N THR A 235 -25.97 -10.08 8.50
CA THR A 235 -26.93 -9.02 8.73
C THR A 235 -26.52 -8.21 9.95
N ARG A 236 -26.69 -6.92 9.87
CA ARG A 236 -26.40 -5.97 10.95
C ARG A 236 -27.39 -6.17 12.10
N VAL A 237 -26.89 -6.01 13.32
CA VAL A 237 -27.67 -6.06 14.57
C VAL A 237 -27.43 -4.73 15.31
N GLY A 238 -28.51 -3.99 15.52
CA GLY A 238 -28.41 -2.70 16.22
C GLY A 238 -27.95 -1.54 15.35
N ALA A 239 -27.58 -0.45 16.03
CA ALA A 239 -27.16 0.81 15.40
C ALA A 239 -25.69 0.76 14.96
N VAL A 240 -25.35 1.65 14.04
CA VAL A 240 -23.95 1.92 13.67
C VAL A 240 -23.31 2.77 14.76
N GLU A 241 -22.15 2.32 15.22
CA GLU A 241 -21.32 3.06 16.14
C GLU A 241 -20.23 3.79 15.33
N LYS A 242 -20.23 5.12 15.39
CA LYS A 242 -19.16 5.95 14.81
C LYS A 242 -17.98 5.96 15.77
N THR A 243 -16.80 5.62 15.27
CA THR A 243 -15.57 5.59 16.06
C THR A 243 -14.69 6.81 15.79
N SER A 244 -13.64 7.02 16.58
CA SER A 244 -12.59 8.01 16.27
C SER A 244 -11.78 7.64 15.02
N ILE A 245 -11.82 6.36 14.60
CA ILE A 245 -11.08 5.87 13.45
C ILE A 245 -11.66 6.48 12.17
N GLY A 246 -10.78 7.07 11.35
CA GLY A 246 -11.08 7.56 10.02
C GLY A 246 -10.41 6.71 8.94
N LEU A 247 -10.97 6.75 7.74
CA LEU A 247 -10.27 6.31 6.53
C LEU A 247 -9.43 7.48 6.04
N TRP A 248 -8.12 7.28 5.99
CA TRP A 248 -7.16 8.31 5.61
C TRP A 248 -6.41 7.92 4.34
N LEU A 249 -6.21 8.89 3.47
CA LEU A 249 -5.27 8.77 2.35
C LEU A 249 -4.02 9.58 2.71
N LEU A 250 -2.92 8.88 2.94
CA LEU A 250 -1.67 9.39 3.49
C LEU A 250 -0.54 9.28 2.47
N SER A 251 0.47 10.12 2.61
CA SER A 251 1.75 10.04 1.89
C SER A 251 2.88 10.54 2.78
N PRO A 252 4.14 10.10 2.55
CA PRO A 252 5.31 10.71 3.18
C PRO A 252 5.38 12.22 2.86
N GLU A 253 5.80 13.05 3.84
CA GLU A 253 5.97 14.49 3.64
C GLU A 253 6.94 14.79 2.50
N ALA A 254 7.99 13.98 2.33
CA ALA A 254 8.97 14.12 1.24
C ALA A 254 8.33 14.04 -0.15
N LEU A 255 7.22 13.32 -0.33
CA LEU A 255 6.50 13.18 -1.59
C LEU A 255 5.41 14.22 -1.79
N ARG A 256 5.24 15.17 -0.86
CA ARG A 256 4.22 16.23 -0.94
C ARG A 256 4.32 17.09 -2.20
N LYS A 257 5.53 17.26 -2.74
CA LYS A 257 5.77 18.04 -3.97
C LYS A 257 5.87 17.17 -5.23
N SER A 258 5.79 15.85 -5.13
CA SER A 258 5.82 14.96 -6.29
C SER A 258 4.55 15.12 -7.11
N ALA A 259 4.66 15.67 -8.32
CA ALA A 259 3.53 15.93 -9.22
C ALA A 259 2.75 14.64 -9.53
N ARG A 260 3.46 13.53 -9.75
CA ARG A 260 2.88 12.20 -10.00
C ARG A 260 2.02 11.74 -8.82
N VAL A 261 2.57 11.80 -7.61
CA VAL A 261 1.88 11.35 -6.40
C VAL A 261 0.67 12.24 -6.12
N GLN A 262 0.79 13.56 -6.28
CA GLN A 262 -0.32 14.50 -6.08
C GLN A 262 -1.43 14.33 -7.11
N ALA A 263 -1.11 14.15 -8.39
CA ALA A 263 -2.10 13.88 -9.43
C ALA A 263 -2.83 12.55 -9.18
N THR A 264 -2.09 11.49 -8.82
CA THR A 264 -2.67 10.20 -8.47
C THR A 264 -3.56 10.31 -7.23
N ARG A 265 -3.11 11.02 -6.18
CA ARG A 265 -3.89 11.26 -4.98
C ARG A 265 -5.21 11.97 -5.27
N ALA A 266 -5.17 13.06 -6.05
CA ALA A 266 -6.37 13.81 -6.41
C ALA A 266 -7.37 12.93 -7.17
N ARG A 267 -6.92 12.20 -8.18
CA ARG A 267 -7.77 11.31 -8.98
C ARG A 267 -8.30 10.14 -8.15
N LEU A 268 -7.48 9.56 -7.28
CA LEU A 268 -7.91 8.47 -6.39
C LEU A 268 -9.00 8.93 -5.42
N VAL A 269 -8.91 10.16 -4.87
CA VAL A 269 -9.95 10.75 -4.02
C VAL A 269 -11.26 10.88 -4.79
N GLU A 270 -11.23 11.40 -6.01
CA GLU A 270 -12.41 11.52 -6.87
C GLU A 270 -13.06 10.13 -7.13
N CYS A 271 -12.24 9.14 -7.45
CA CYS A 271 -12.69 7.77 -7.68
C CYS A 271 -13.24 7.10 -6.41
N LEU A 272 -12.70 7.41 -5.22
CA LEU A 272 -13.17 6.87 -3.95
C LEU A 272 -14.46 7.55 -3.44
N THR A 273 -14.73 8.78 -3.82
CA THR A 273 -15.85 9.57 -3.30
C THR A 273 -17.21 8.84 -3.34
N PRO A 274 -17.59 8.13 -4.40
CA PRO A 274 -18.85 7.37 -4.42
C PRO A 274 -18.95 6.25 -3.40
N GLU A 275 -17.81 5.71 -2.96
CA GLU A 275 -17.72 4.58 -2.04
C GLU A 275 -17.67 5.01 -0.55
N LEU A 276 -17.46 6.32 -0.26
CA LEU A 276 -17.17 6.80 1.10
C LEU A 276 -18.30 6.53 2.10
N ARG A 277 -19.55 6.54 1.67
CA ARG A 277 -20.72 6.26 2.53
C ARG A 277 -20.69 4.84 3.12
N ARG A 278 -20.14 3.88 2.38
CA ARG A 278 -20.02 2.49 2.86
C ARG A 278 -19.13 2.38 4.09
N PHE A 279 -18.13 3.26 4.20
CA PHE A 279 -17.20 3.23 5.33
C PHE A 279 -17.84 3.81 6.59
N SER A 280 -18.73 4.78 6.48
CA SER A 280 -19.47 5.33 7.63
C SER A 280 -20.64 4.43 8.09
N GLY A 281 -21.05 3.47 7.25
CA GLY A 281 -22.19 2.60 7.50
C GLY A 281 -23.53 3.22 7.12
N GLU A 282 -23.49 4.26 6.28
CA GLU A 282 -24.66 4.96 5.71
C GLU A 282 -25.14 4.33 4.40
#